data_2d187cdcf14941f02fbf36058919f337
#
_entry.id   2d187cdcf14941f02fbf36058919f337
#
_cell.length_a   1.000
_cell.length_b   1.000
_cell.length_c   1.000
_cell.angle_alpha   90.00
_cell.angle_beta   90.00
_cell.angle_gamma   90.00
#
_symmetry.space_group_name_H-M   'P 1'
#
loop_
_entity.id
_entity.type
_entity.pdbx_description
1 polymer ?
#
loop_
_entity_poly.entity_id
_entity_poly.type
_entity_poly.pdbx_seq_one_letter_code
_entity_poly.pdbx_strand_id
1 'polypeptide(L)'
;MLRTGLKLESMTLETILHNHASFARTLCERLNPLEYFDDYLREGYYPAFMEHKNFEADILKQMNMMLEVDVLIIKQIEVSNLPKMRRLLQIMLETTPCPLNISSISEAIDTSRATTMNYIKYLKDARLLNLLYQEGKSYPMKPVRVYMQNTNIAYMCIGREFTKQDIYETFFYNMVHVYHKINATERNAMFVLDGKYYFDVKETAPERGCIRPTAVGNIQIGLGNEIPMWLFGFLY
;
A
#
# COMPACT_ATOMS: atom_id res chain seq x y z
N MET A 1 5.32 -9.47 -15.89
CA MET A 1 4.64 -9.81 -17.17
C MET A 1 5.06 -8.87 -18.30
N LEU A 2 4.80 -7.56 -18.24
CA LEU A 2 5.11 -6.64 -19.35
C LEU A 2 6.61 -6.60 -19.73
N ARG A 3 7.51 -6.59 -18.74
CA ARG A 3 8.98 -6.59 -19.02
C ARG A 3 9.57 -7.96 -19.32
N THR A 4 8.99 -9.05 -18.81
CA THR A 4 9.58 -10.41 -18.94
C THR A 4 8.97 -11.24 -20.06
N GLY A 5 7.83 -10.83 -20.61
CA GLY A 5 7.05 -11.62 -21.59
C GLY A 5 6.46 -12.92 -21.02
N LEU A 6 6.69 -13.22 -19.77
CA LEU A 6 6.16 -14.43 -19.12
C LEU A 6 4.67 -14.27 -18.81
N LYS A 7 3.88 -15.22 -19.25
CA LYS A 7 2.47 -15.32 -18.90
C LYS A 7 2.38 -16.11 -17.58
N LEU A 8 2.06 -15.40 -16.49
CA LEU A 8 1.95 -15.94 -15.15
C LEU A 8 0.49 -15.88 -14.71
N GLU A 9 0.02 -16.96 -14.08
CA GLU A 9 -1.33 -17.05 -13.55
C GLU A 9 -1.43 -16.36 -12.19
N SER A 10 -2.64 -15.86 -11.86
CA SER A 10 -2.95 -15.34 -10.54
C SER A 10 -2.96 -16.45 -9.49
N MET A 11 -2.71 -16.08 -8.25
CA MET A 11 -2.68 -17.00 -7.11
C MET A 11 -3.70 -16.56 -6.04
N THR A 12 -4.28 -17.54 -5.35
CA THR A 12 -5.05 -17.24 -4.14
C THR A 12 -4.13 -17.10 -2.93
N LEU A 13 -4.63 -16.44 -1.87
CA LEU A 13 -3.87 -16.33 -0.62
C LEU A 13 -3.53 -17.69 -0.03
N GLU A 14 -4.47 -18.66 -0.08
CA GLU A 14 -4.24 -20.02 0.37
C GLU A 14 -3.13 -20.69 -0.43
N THR A 15 -3.09 -20.51 -1.75
CA THR A 15 -2.01 -21.03 -2.61
C THR A 15 -0.67 -20.44 -2.21
N ILE A 16 -0.60 -19.13 -1.94
CA ILE A 16 0.63 -18.49 -1.47
C ILE A 16 1.04 -19.08 -0.12
N LEU A 17 0.12 -19.21 0.84
CA LEU A 17 0.41 -19.74 2.17
C LEU A 17 0.98 -21.17 2.13
N HIS A 18 0.45 -22.03 1.27
CA HIS A 18 0.82 -23.46 1.26
C HIS A 18 1.90 -23.80 0.24
N ASN A 19 1.99 -23.09 -0.88
CA ASN A 19 2.81 -23.49 -2.03
C ASN A 19 3.87 -22.46 -2.43
N HIS A 20 4.06 -21.37 -1.67
CA HIS A 20 4.99 -20.27 -2.02
C HIS A 20 6.41 -20.78 -2.38
N ALA A 21 6.97 -21.70 -1.61
CA ALA A 21 8.32 -22.20 -1.83
C ALA A 21 8.48 -22.95 -3.16
N SER A 22 7.50 -23.77 -3.53
CA SER A 22 7.51 -24.52 -4.80
C SER A 22 7.36 -23.58 -5.99
N PHE A 23 6.39 -22.66 -5.91
CA PHE A 23 6.16 -21.68 -6.98
C PHE A 23 7.36 -20.76 -7.16
N ALA A 24 7.94 -20.27 -6.04
CA ALA A 24 9.11 -19.42 -6.09
C ALA A 24 10.32 -20.10 -6.75
N ARG A 25 10.58 -21.38 -6.43
CA ARG A 25 11.66 -22.15 -7.07
C ARG A 25 11.46 -22.24 -8.57
N THR A 26 10.28 -22.67 -9.02
CA THR A 26 9.97 -22.77 -10.45
C THR A 26 10.14 -21.46 -11.21
N LEU A 27 9.76 -20.33 -10.59
CA LEU A 27 9.92 -19.05 -11.21
C LEU A 27 11.38 -18.56 -11.21
N CYS A 28 12.11 -18.80 -10.12
CA CYS A 28 13.52 -18.44 -10.00
C CYS A 28 14.45 -19.20 -10.97
N GLU A 29 14.01 -20.37 -11.48
CA GLU A 29 14.73 -21.06 -12.59
C GLU A 29 14.68 -20.28 -13.92
N ARG A 30 13.72 -19.38 -14.08
CA ARG A 30 13.48 -18.62 -15.32
C ARG A 30 13.90 -17.17 -15.25
N LEU A 31 13.83 -16.56 -14.07
CA LEU A 31 14.17 -15.17 -13.84
C LEU A 31 14.52 -14.91 -12.39
N ASN A 32 15.22 -13.78 -12.12
CA ASN A 32 15.43 -13.30 -10.77
C ASN A 32 14.31 -12.31 -10.40
N PRO A 33 13.31 -12.71 -9.56
CA PRO A 33 12.18 -11.83 -9.25
C PRO A 33 12.60 -10.52 -8.58
N LEU A 34 13.66 -10.51 -7.77
CA LEU A 34 14.08 -9.34 -7.00
C LEU A 34 14.61 -8.22 -7.91
N GLU A 35 15.20 -8.54 -9.06
CA GLU A 35 15.66 -7.53 -10.04
C GLU A 35 14.50 -6.71 -10.60
N TYR A 36 13.33 -7.34 -10.77
CA TYR A 36 12.13 -6.67 -11.30
C TYR A 36 11.26 -6.07 -10.18
N PHE A 37 11.38 -6.58 -8.96
CA PHE A 37 10.52 -6.19 -7.86
C PHE A 37 10.79 -4.75 -7.39
N ASP A 38 12.04 -4.35 -7.26
CA ASP A 38 12.39 -2.98 -6.89
C ASP A 38 11.90 -1.97 -7.95
N ASP A 39 12.03 -2.28 -9.24
CA ASP A 39 11.48 -1.47 -10.33
C ASP A 39 9.95 -1.41 -10.27
N TYR A 40 9.30 -2.54 -9.99
CA TYR A 40 7.85 -2.59 -9.82
C TYR A 40 7.37 -1.71 -8.66
N LEU A 41 8.05 -1.76 -7.52
CA LEU A 41 7.71 -0.92 -6.37
C LEU A 41 7.78 0.58 -6.70
N ARG A 42 8.71 0.99 -7.56
CA ARG A 42 8.87 2.40 -7.96
C ARG A 42 7.86 2.84 -9.01
N GLU A 43 7.63 2.03 -10.04
CA GLU A 43 6.93 2.46 -11.25
C GLU A 43 5.86 1.47 -11.73
N GLY A 44 5.92 0.21 -11.32
CA GLY A 44 5.22 -0.90 -11.98
C GLY A 44 3.72 -1.01 -11.71
N TYR A 45 3.15 -0.25 -10.78
CA TYR A 45 1.71 -0.29 -10.49
C TYR A 45 0.87 0.28 -11.65
N TYR A 46 1.37 1.33 -12.30
CA TYR A 46 0.69 1.95 -13.43
C TYR A 46 1.35 1.51 -14.75
N PRO A 47 0.63 0.81 -15.66
CA PRO A 47 1.22 0.34 -16.94
C PRO A 47 1.80 1.46 -17.81
N ALA A 48 1.31 2.69 -17.65
CA ALA A 48 1.77 3.88 -18.38
C ALA A 48 3.28 4.19 -18.20
N PHE A 49 3.95 3.65 -17.16
CA PHE A 49 5.40 3.85 -16.97
C PHE A 49 6.26 3.38 -18.17
N MET A 50 5.74 2.45 -18.95
CA MET A 50 6.45 1.95 -20.13
C MET A 50 6.42 2.91 -21.33
N GLU A 51 5.49 3.84 -21.37
CA GLU A 51 5.20 4.71 -22.51
C GLU A 51 5.65 6.16 -22.27
N HIS A 52 5.76 6.58 -21.01
CA HIS A 52 5.97 7.97 -20.62
C HIS A 52 7.39 8.26 -20.13
N LYS A 53 8.01 9.31 -20.68
CA LYS A 53 9.35 9.77 -20.28
C LYS A 53 9.38 10.53 -18.94
N ASN A 54 8.22 10.98 -18.47
CA ASN A 54 8.08 11.75 -17.22
C ASN A 54 6.96 11.20 -16.35
N PHE A 55 7.17 9.97 -15.88
CA PHE A 55 6.20 9.20 -15.10
C PHE A 55 5.73 9.94 -13.83
N GLU A 56 6.65 10.62 -13.12
CA GLU A 56 6.32 11.36 -11.90
C GLU A 56 5.33 12.51 -12.16
N ALA A 57 5.56 13.31 -13.23
CA ALA A 57 4.66 14.40 -13.58
C ALA A 57 3.26 13.88 -13.98
N ASP A 58 3.19 12.74 -14.65
CA ASP A 58 1.91 12.12 -15.04
C ASP A 58 1.13 11.63 -13.83
N ILE A 59 1.78 11.01 -12.83
CA ILE A 59 1.11 10.62 -11.60
C ILE A 59 0.63 11.85 -10.83
N LEU A 60 1.45 12.90 -10.67
CA LEU A 60 1.03 14.15 -10.02
C LEU A 60 -0.20 14.77 -10.70
N LYS A 61 -0.21 14.77 -12.03
CA LYS A 61 -1.37 15.22 -12.81
C LYS A 61 -2.61 14.37 -12.54
N GLN A 62 -2.46 13.04 -12.53
CA GLN A 62 -3.57 12.13 -12.19
C GLN A 62 -4.08 12.35 -10.77
N MET A 63 -3.21 12.51 -9.78
CA MET A 63 -3.60 12.80 -8.39
C MET A 63 -4.38 14.11 -8.28
N ASN A 64 -3.94 15.17 -8.96
CA ASN A 64 -4.67 16.43 -9.00
C ASN A 64 -6.04 16.27 -9.68
N MET A 65 -6.12 15.51 -10.78
CA MET A 65 -7.38 15.20 -11.43
C MET A 65 -8.34 14.43 -10.51
N MET A 66 -7.85 13.45 -9.77
CA MET A 66 -8.66 12.71 -8.77
C MET A 66 -9.19 13.64 -7.68
N LEU A 67 -8.40 14.62 -7.22
CA LEU A 67 -8.89 15.62 -6.26
C LEU A 67 -9.98 16.53 -6.86
N GLU A 68 -9.78 17.00 -8.08
CA GLU A 68 -10.70 17.96 -8.73
C GLU A 68 -11.97 17.29 -9.22
N VAL A 69 -11.91 16.07 -9.75
CA VAL A 69 -13.06 15.35 -10.29
C VAL A 69 -13.71 14.47 -9.23
N ASP A 70 -12.98 13.50 -8.68
CA ASP A 70 -13.58 12.48 -7.81
C ASP A 70 -13.95 13.05 -6.44
N VAL A 71 -13.13 13.96 -5.91
CA VAL A 71 -13.40 14.52 -4.58
C VAL A 71 -14.33 15.73 -4.67
N LEU A 72 -14.03 16.76 -5.47
CA LEU A 72 -14.87 17.95 -5.51
C LEU A 72 -16.23 17.69 -6.15
N ILE A 73 -16.27 17.09 -7.34
CA ILE A 73 -17.52 16.95 -8.10
C ILE A 73 -18.37 15.83 -7.51
N ILE A 74 -17.82 14.63 -7.31
CA ILE A 74 -18.60 13.47 -6.86
C ILE A 74 -19.04 13.62 -5.39
N LYS A 75 -18.19 14.19 -4.53
CA LYS A 75 -18.54 14.43 -3.11
C LYS A 75 -19.22 15.77 -2.88
N GLN A 76 -19.44 16.56 -3.93
CA GLN A 76 -20.10 17.89 -3.86
C GLN A 76 -19.45 18.83 -2.83
N ILE A 77 -18.12 18.83 -2.80
CA ILE A 77 -17.34 19.70 -1.90
C ILE A 77 -17.18 21.08 -2.60
N GLU A 78 -17.36 22.15 -1.85
CA GLU A 78 -17.12 23.49 -2.36
C GLU A 78 -15.69 23.66 -2.85
N VAL A 79 -15.51 24.31 -4.00
CA VAL A 79 -14.21 24.57 -4.64
C VAL A 79 -13.27 25.34 -3.68
N SER A 80 -13.82 26.18 -2.80
CA SER A 80 -13.09 26.89 -1.73
C SER A 80 -12.31 25.97 -0.79
N ASN A 81 -12.68 24.68 -0.68
CA ASN A 81 -12.01 23.69 0.15
C ASN A 81 -10.88 22.92 -0.57
N LEU A 82 -10.72 23.10 -1.88
CA LEU A 82 -9.67 22.42 -2.65
C LEU A 82 -8.25 22.69 -2.12
N PRO A 83 -7.87 23.93 -1.72
CA PRO A 83 -6.56 24.16 -1.11
C PRO A 83 -6.33 23.36 0.16
N LYS A 84 -7.36 23.20 1.01
CA LYS A 84 -7.29 22.39 2.24
C LYS A 84 -7.10 20.90 1.92
N MET A 85 -7.77 20.39 0.90
CA MET A 85 -7.61 19.02 0.43
C MET A 85 -6.21 18.75 -0.15
N ARG A 86 -5.68 19.69 -0.94
CA ARG A 86 -4.31 19.60 -1.46
C ARG A 86 -3.28 19.62 -0.32
N ARG A 87 -3.47 20.52 0.67
CA ARG A 87 -2.59 20.55 1.85
C ARG A 87 -2.68 19.25 2.65
N LEU A 88 -3.88 18.69 2.84
CA LEU A 88 -4.05 17.40 3.48
C LEU A 88 -3.31 16.29 2.72
N LEU A 89 -3.48 16.20 1.40
CA LEU A 89 -2.78 15.21 0.57
C LEU A 89 -1.26 15.37 0.69
N GLN A 90 -0.74 16.59 0.68
CA GLN A 90 0.68 16.86 0.89
C GLN A 90 1.15 16.35 2.26
N ILE A 91 0.41 16.62 3.35
CA ILE A 91 0.73 16.10 4.68
C ILE A 91 0.75 14.56 4.66
N MET A 92 -0.21 13.93 3.98
CA MET A 92 -0.24 12.47 3.86
C MET A 92 0.99 11.96 3.10
N LEU A 93 1.37 12.57 1.99
CA LEU A 93 2.58 12.23 1.24
C LEU A 93 3.85 12.34 2.10
N GLU A 94 3.95 13.39 2.92
CA GLU A 94 5.13 13.63 3.77
C GLU A 94 5.21 12.72 5.00
N THR A 95 4.09 12.15 5.46
CA THR A 95 4.02 11.45 6.75
C THR A 95 3.69 9.96 6.68
N THR A 96 2.96 9.50 5.67
CA THR A 96 2.56 8.08 5.58
C THR A 96 3.73 7.16 5.18
N PRO A 97 3.76 5.91 5.65
CA PRO A 97 2.80 5.28 6.56
C PRO A 97 2.99 5.72 8.01
N CYS A 98 1.93 6.17 8.64
CA CYS A 98 1.99 6.66 10.02
C CYS A 98 0.66 6.48 10.77
N PRO A 99 0.69 6.47 12.11
CA PRO A 99 -0.49 6.72 12.92
C PRO A 99 -0.95 8.17 12.76
N LEU A 100 -2.26 8.37 12.53
CA LEU A 100 -2.79 9.72 12.36
C LEU A 100 -2.83 10.52 13.66
N ASN A 101 -2.38 11.77 13.61
CA ASN A 101 -2.70 12.78 14.60
C ASN A 101 -3.74 13.74 14.04
N ILE A 102 -5.03 13.41 14.21
CA ILE A 102 -6.14 14.19 13.63
C ILE A 102 -6.15 15.63 14.13
N SER A 103 -5.76 15.90 15.40
CA SER A 103 -5.72 17.26 15.95
C SER A 103 -4.71 18.13 15.22
N SER A 104 -3.47 17.66 15.10
CA SER A 104 -2.41 18.38 14.40
C SER A 104 -2.75 18.59 12.91
N ILE A 105 -3.33 17.58 12.25
CA ILE A 105 -3.73 17.69 10.84
C ILE A 105 -4.86 18.73 10.71
N SER A 106 -5.87 18.71 11.59
CA SER A 106 -6.99 19.66 11.52
C SER A 106 -6.55 21.11 11.71
N GLU A 107 -5.58 21.34 12.60
CA GLU A 107 -4.92 22.66 12.76
C GLU A 107 -4.15 23.06 11.49
N ALA A 108 -3.36 22.15 10.92
CA ALA A 108 -2.53 22.43 9.74
C ALA A 108 -3.34 22.76 8.47
N ILE A 109 -4.61 22.31 8.38
CA ILE A 109 -5.51 22.59 7.25
C ILE A 109 -6.65 23.53 7.62
N ASP A 110 -6.62 24.12 8.80
CA ASP A 110 -7.63 25.05 9.33
C ASP A 110 -9.07 24.52 9.15
N THR A 111 -9.37 23.39 9.83
CA THR A 111 -10.71 22.78 9.80
C THR A 111 -11.02 21.99 11.06
N SER A 112 -12.26 21.50 11.19
CA SER A 112 -12.65 20.67 12.33
C SER A 112 -12.09 19.24 12.20
N ARG A 113 -11.92 18.55 13.34
CA ARG A 113 -11.53 17.13 13.36
C ARG A 113 -12.49 16.24 12.57
N ALA A 114 -13.81 16.52 12.66
CA ALA A 114 -14.82 15.78 11.91
C ALA A 114 -14.66 15.98 10.39
N THR A 115 -14.46 17.23 9.95
CA THR A 115 -14.21 17.56 8.54
C THR A 115 -12.90 16.92 8.04
N THR A 116 -11.84 16.95 8.85
CA THR A 116 -10.56 16.28 8.52
C THR A 116 -10.76 14.78 8.30
N MET A 117 -11.53 14.10 9.17
CA MET A 117 -11.83 12.68 9.00
C MET A 117 -12.65 12.41 7.73
N ASN A 118 -13.61 13.30 7.38
CA ASN A 118 -14.34 13.20 6.12
C ASN A 118 -13.40 13.35 4.91
N TYR A 119 -12.49 14.32 4.94
CA TYR A 119 -11.53 14.55 3.88
C TYR A 119 -10.58 13.36 3.69
N ILE A 120 -10.08 12.77 4.79
CA ILE A 120 -9.28 11.54 4.74
C ILE A 120 -10.08 10.40 4.09
N LYS A 121 -11.36 10.25 4.46
CA LYS A 121 -12.24 9.27 3.83
C LYS A 121 -12.42 9.55 2.32
N TYR A 122 -12.56 10.80 1.91
CA TYR A 122 -12.68 11.14 0.49
C TYR A 122 -11.41 10.84 -0.30
N LEU A 123 -10.22 11.09 0.27
CA LEU A 123 -8.95 10.68 -0.33
C LEU A 123 -8.84 9.15 -0.45
N LYS A 124 -9.35 8.40 0.53
CA LYS A 124 -9.44 6.94 0.45
C LYS A 124 -10.41 6.49 -0.65
N ASP A 125 -11.59 7.12 -0.74
CA ASP A 125 -12.59 6.79 -1.77
C ASP A 125 -12.08 7.11 -3.19
N ALA A 126 -11.27 8.19 -3.33
CA ALA A 126 -10.56 8.56 -4.56
C ALA A 126 -9.32 7.69 -4.85
N ARG A 127 -9.07 6.63 -4.08
CA ARG A 127 -7.92 5.72 -4.22
C ARG A 127 -6.55 6.42 -4.16
N LEU A 128 -6.43 7.41 -3.30
CA LEU A 128 -5.15 8.06 -2.97
C LEU A 128 -4.55 7.51 -1.68
N LEU A 129 -5.39 7.05 -0.75
CA LEU A 129 -5.01 6.51 0.55
C LEU A 129 -5.62 5.13 0.80
N ASN A 130 -4.94 4.35 1.62
CA ASN A 130 -5.43 3.14 2.27
C ASN A 130 -5.50 3.37 3.78
N LEU A 131 -6.61 2.97 4.41
CA LEU A 131 -6.88 3.20 5.84
C LEU A 131 -6.93 1.87 6.58
N LEU A 132 -5.96 1.64 7.47
CA LEU A 132 -5.92 0.45 8.32
C LEU A 132 -6.70 0.72 9.62
N TYR A 133 -7.76 -0.04 9.84
CA TYR A 133 -8.55 0.00 11.06
C TYR A 133 -8.25 -1.19 11.95
N GLN A 134 -8.45 -1.01 13.25
CA GLN A 134 -8.47 -2.12 14.19
C GLN A 134 -9.56 -3.11 13.81
N GLU A 135 -9.34 -4.40 14.08
CA GLU A 135 -10.33 -5.45 13.87
C GLU A 135 -11.70 -5.07 14.48
N GLY A 136 -12.76 -5.23 13.70
CA GLY A 136 -14.11 -4.83 14.09
C GLY A 136 -14.44 -3.33 14.02
N LYS A 137 -13.45 -2.48 13.67
CA LYS A 137 -13.66 -1.02 13.54
C LYS A 137 -13.61 -0.58 12.06
N SER A 138 -14.27 0.53 11.78
CA SER A 138 -14.32 1.16 10.45
C SER A 138 -14.64 2.65 10.60
N TYR A 139 -14.68 3.40 9.48
CA TYR A 139 -15.20 4.76 9.50
C TYR A 139 -16.60 4.81 10.19
N PRO A 140 -16.90 5.82 11.04
CA PRO A 140 -16.17 7.07 11.29
C PRO A 140 -15.07 6.99 12.36
N MET A 141 -14.70 5.81 12.82
CA MET A 141 -13.62 5.64 13.78
C MET A 141 -12.28 6.06 13.15
N LYS A 142 -11.34 6.52 13.98
CA LYS A 142 -9.99 6.87 13.55
C LYS A 142 -9.25 5.60 13.10
N PRO A 143 -8.63 5.58 11.90
CA PRO A 143 -7.75 4.48 11.50
C PRO A 143 -6.51 4.41 12.38
N VAL A 144 -6.00 3.21 12.59
CA VAL A 144 -4.76 2.98 13.36
C VAL A 144 -3.55 3.50 12.58
N ARG A 145 -3.55 3.28 11.26
CA ARG A 145 -2.46 3.68 10.37
C ARG A 145 -3.02 4.03 8.99
N VAL A 146 -2.33 4.89 8.28
CA VAL A 146 -2.64 5.28 6.89
C VAL A 146 -1.45 4.98 6.02
N TYR A 147 -1.73 4.49 4.83
CA TYR A 147 -0.76 4.22 3.77
C TYR A 147 -1.14 5.00 2.51
N MET A 148 -0.17 5.31 1.66
CA MET A 148 -0.49 5.70 0.28
C MET A 148 -1.17 4.53 -0.44
N GLN A 149 -1.97 4.83 -1.47
CA GLN A 149 -2.68 3.78 -2.22
C GLN A 149 -1.73 2.72 -2.78
N ASN A 150 -0.57 3.14 -3.27
CA ASN A 150 0.44 2.25 -3.80
C ASN A 150 1.85 2.83 -3.59
N THR A 151 2.86 2.02 -3.85
CA THR A 151 4.25 2.39 -3.64
C THR A 151 4.75 3.44 -4.63
N ASN A 152 4.23 3.49 -5.86
CA ASN A 152 4.63 4.50 -6.85
C ASN A 152 4.30 5.91 -6.36
N ILE A 153 3.11 6.10 -5.76
CA ILE A 153 2.75 7.38 -5.12
C ILE A 153 3.68 7.66 -3.93
N ALA A 154 4.03 6.65 -3.14
CA ALA A 154 4.94 6.83 -2.01
C ALA A 154 6.33 7.31 -2.45
N TYR A 155 6.88 6.79 -3.56
CA TYR A 155 8.17 7.23 -4.11
C TYR A 155 8.17 8.66 -4.66
N MET A 156 7.00 9.25 -4.93
CA MET A 156 6.88 10.64 -5.39
C MET A 156 6.97 11.68 -4.28
N CYS A 157 7.08 11.24 -3.03
CA CYS A 157 7.15 12.14 -1.89
C CYS A 157 8.49 12.88 -1.86
N ILE A 158 8.43 14.19 -2.11
CA ILE A 158 9.58 15.09 -2.03
C ILE A 158 9.86 15.38 -0.56
N GLY A 159 11.08 15.09 -0.09
CA GLY A 159 11.55 15.51 1.23
C GLY A 159 11.49 14.45 2.34
N ARG A 160 11.06 13.23 2.06
CA ARG A 160 11.15 12.09 2.99
C ARG A 160 11.83 10.89 2.33
N GLU A 161 12.80 10.31 2.99
CA GLU A 161 13.27 8.98 2.67
C GLU A 161 12.34 7.95 3.32
N PHE A 162 11.67 7.14 2.50
CA PHE A 162 10.94 5.97 2.97
C PHE A 162 11.92 4.87 3.33
N THR A 163 11.70 4.26 4.47
CA THR A 163 12.40 3.00 4.77
C THR A 163 11.86 1.90 3.85
N LYS A 164 12.67 0.89 3.56
CA LYS A 164 12.19 -0.29 2.82
C LYS A 164 11.01 -0.95 3.53
N GLN A 165 10.98 -0.92 4.85
CA GLN A 165 9.86 -1.41 5.65
C GLN A 165 8.56 -0.67 5.32
N ASP A 166 8.57 0.66 5.21
CA ASP A 166 7.40 1.48 4.85
C ASP A 166 6.86 1.12 3.46
N ILE A 167 7.77 0.91 2.50
CA ILE A 167 7.42 0.52 1.14
C ILE A 167 6.80 -0.87 1.11
N TYR A 168 7.38 -1.84 1.83
CA TYR A 168 6.87 -3.21 1.87
C TYR A 168 5.51 -3.30 2.57
N GLU A 169 5.28 -2.55 3.65
CA GLU A 169 3.96 -2.47 4.27
C GLU A 169 2.92 -1.88 3.32
N THR A 170 3.27 -0.80 2.61
CA THR A 170 2.39 -0.17 1.61
C THR A 170 2.07 -1.13 0.48
N PHE A 171 3.07 -1.84 -0.06
CA PHE A 171 2.89 -2.83 -1.09
C PHE A 171 1.99 -3.99 -0.63
N PHE A 172 2.30 -4.59 0.52
CA PHE A 172 1.53 -5.70 1.08
C PHE A 172 0.06 -5.31 1.27
N TYR A 173 -0.18 -4.15 1.90
CA TYR A 173 -1.54 -3.63 2.08
C TYR A 173 -2.25 -3.48 0.73
N ASN A 174 -1.59 -2.84 -0.24
CA ASN A 174 -2.18 -2.57 -1.55
C ASN A 174 -2.54 -3.85 -2.30
N MET A 175 -1.70 -4.87 -2.28
CA MET A 175 -1.97 -6.14 -2.97
C MET A 175 -3.10 -6.93 -2.30
N VAL A 176 -3.10 -6.98 -0.97
CA VAL A 176 -4.01 -7.83 -0.21
C VAL A 176 -5.43 -7.24 -0.10
N HIS A 177 -5.57 -5.92 0.09
CA HIS A 177 -6.87 -5.30 0.39
C HIS A 177 -7.89 -5.37 -0.75
N VAL A 178 -7.46 -5.72 -1.96
CA VAL A 178 -8.34 -5.85 -3.14
C VAL A 178 -9.30 -7.02 -2.99
N TYR A 179 -8.81 -8.13 -2.42
CA TYR A 179 -9.58 -9.37 -2.32
C TYR A 179 -9.83 -9.83 -0.88
N HIS A 180 -9.11 -9.25 0.09
CA HIS A 180 -9.15 -9.64 1.49
C HIS A 180 -9.40 -8.44 2.39
N LYS A 181 -10.19 -8.65 3.44
CA LYS A 181 -10.36 -7.65 4.49
C LYS A 181 -9.10 -7.62 5.34
N ILE A 182 -8.40 -6.49 5.34
CA ILE A 182 -7.18 -6.29 6.11
C ILE A 182 -7.45 -5.36 7.30
N ASN A 183 -7.04 -5.77 8.50
CA ASN A 183 -7.17 -5.01 9.73
C ASN A 183 -5.86 -5.05 10.54
N ALA A 184 -5.66 -4.06 11.42
CA ALA A 184 -4.71 -4.15 12.51
C ALA A 184 -5.26 -5.09 13.59
N THR A 185 -4.37 -5.73 14.33
CA THR A 185 -4.74 -6.66 15.40
C THR A 185 -3.97 -6.37 16.69
N GLU A 186 -4.53 -6.75 17.84
CA GLU A 186 -3.86 -6.71 19.14
C GLU A 186 -3.07 -8.00 19.45
N ARG A 187 -3.12 -9.00 18.57
CA ARG A 187 -2.52 -10.32 18.77
C ARG A 187 -1.05 -10.41 18.37
N ASN A 188 -0.27 -9.37 18.67
CA ASN A 188 1.18 -9.35 18.41
C ASN A 188 1.57 -9.70 16.96
N ALA A 189 0.73 -9.31 16.00
CA ALA A 189 0.98 -9.36 14.55
C ALA A 189 0.72 -7.98 13.97
N MET A 190 1.23 -7.72 12.76
CA MET A 190 1.03 -6.43 12.11
C MET A 190 -0.37 -6.34 11.51
N PHE A 191 -0.81 -7.38 10.83
CA PHE A 191 -2.08 -7.45 10.14
C PHE A 191 -2.85 -8.72 10.46
N VAL A 192 -4.17 -8.66 10.37
CA VAL A 192 -5.06 -9.80 10.28
C VAL A 192 -5.87 -9.71 8.99
N LEU A 193 -5.89 -10.79 8.22
CA LEU A 193 -6.62 -10.91 6.97
C LEU A 193 -7.85 -11.79 7.20
N ASP A 194 -9.02 -11.30 6.81
CA ASP A 194 -10.33 -11.97 6.91
C ASP A 194 -10.67 -12.47 8.33
N GLY A 195 -10.06 -11.85 9.37
CA GLY A 195 -10.18 -12.28 10.77
C GLY A 195 -9.51 -13.63 11.07
N LYS A 196 -8.76 -14.22 10.13
CA LYS A 196 -8.25 -15.60 10.20
C LYS A 196 -6.74 -15.69 10.10
N TYR A 197 -6.12 -14.98 9.16
CA TYR A 197 -4.69 -15.12 8.88
C TYR A 197 -3.92 -13.94 9.48
N TYR A 198 -3.00 -14.20 10.39
CA TYR A 198 -2.16 -13.21 11.05
C TYR A 198 -0.82 -13.10 10.35
N PHE A 199 -0.48 -11.88 9.90
CA PHE A 199 0.71 -11.61 9.10
C PHE A 199 1.63 -10.58 9.75
N ASP A 200 2.92 -10.77 9.56
CA ASP A 200 3.94 -9.75 9.71
C ASP A 200 4.52 -9.37 8.34
N VAL A 201 5.04 -8.16 8.24
CA VAL A 201 5.79 -7.66 7.08
C VAL A 201 7.16 -7.26 7.55
N LYS A 202 8.23 -7.74 6.88
CA LYS A 202 9.61 -7.46 7.25
C LYS A 202 10.49 -7.27 6.03
N GLU A 203 11.48 -6.41 6.14
CA GLU A 203 12.53 -6.29 5.13
C GLU A 203 13.36 -7.56 5.04
N THR A 204 13.80 -8.07 6.20
CA THR A 204 14.64 -9.26 6.33
C THR A 204 14.00 -10.28 7.27
N ALA A 205 14.20 -11.55 7.00
CA ALA A 205 13.79 -12.61 7.91
C ALA A 205 14.60 -12.54 9.22
N PRO A 206 13.97 -12.75 10.38
CA PRO A 206 14.69 -12.80 11.65
C PRO A 206 15.55 -14.07 11.73
N GLU A 207 16.72 -13.99 12.39
CA GLU A 207 17.65 -15.12 12.53
C GLU A 207 17.03 -16.39 13.10
N ARG A 208 16.02 -16.27 13.96
CA ARG A 208 15.30 -17.40 14.58
C ARG A 208 14.13 -17.92 13.73
N GLY A 209 14.00 -17.43 12.47
CA GLY A 209 12.85 -17.72 11.60
C GLY A 209 11.57 -17.01 12.04
N CYS A 210 10.53 -17.16 11.23
CA CYS A 210 9.23 -16.52 11.44
C CYS A 210 8.25 -17.46 12.15
N ILE A 211 7.68 -17.02 13.27
CA ILE A 211 6.72 -17.80 14.06
C ILE A 211 5.32 -17.85 13.44
N ARG A 212 5.05 -16.98 12.48
CA ARG A 212 3.78 -16.87 11.71
C ARG A 212 4.07 -16.47 10.28
N PRO A 213 3.10 -16.58 9.37
CA PRO A 213 3.23 -16.09 8.00
C PRO A 213 3.77 -14.66 7.98
N THR A 214 4.91 -14.48 7.36
CA THR A 214 5.63 -13.19 7.28
C THR A 214 6.01 -12.93 5.84
N ALA A 215 5.54 -11.81 5.30
CA ALA A 215 5.97 -11.34 3.99
C ALA A 215 7.36 -10.70 4.12
N VAL A 216 8.37 -11.29 3.50
CA VAL A 216 9.78 -10.89 3.60
C VAL A 216 10.26 -10.29 2.28
N GLY A 217 10.81 -9.07 2.37
CA GLY A 217 11.13 -8.25 1.19
C GLY A 217 12.32 -8.73 0.38
N ASN A 218 13.37 -9.18 1.03
CA ASN A 218 14.68 -9.43 0.40
C ASN A 218 14.98 -10.91 0.10
N ILE A 219 13.98 -11.79 0.07
CA ILE A 219 14.16 -13.21 -0.22
C ILE A 219 13.55 -13.58 -1.58
N GLN A 220 14.25 -14.43 -2.33
CA GLN A 220 13.74 -15.00 -3.57
C GLN A 220 12.84 -16.22 -3.32
N ILE A 221 13.25 -17.09 -2.41
CA ILE A 221 12.54 -18.32 -2.04
C ILE A 221 12.37 -18.33 -0.53
N GLY A 222 11.16 -18.57 -0.08
CA GLY A 222 10.86 -18.65 1.35
C GLY A 222 10.92 -20.08 1.89
N LEU A 223 10.98 -20.18 3.21
CA LEU A 223 10.94 -21.44 3.94
C LEU A 223 9.97 -21.34 5.13
N GLY A 224 9.08 -22.32 5.26
CA GLY A 224 8.11 -22.37 6.36
C GLY A 224 7.16 -21.17 6.36
N ASN A 225 7.28 -20.28 7.33
CA ASN A 225 6.48 -19.07 7.45
C ASN A 225 7.06 -17.84 6.73
N GLU A 226 8.23 -17.95 6.12
CA GLU A 226 8.86 -16.87 5.37
C GLU A 226 8.36 -16.90 3.93
N ILE A 227 7.59 -15.92 3.55
CA ILE A 227 6.96 -15.83 2.24
C ILE A 227 7.58 -14.66 1.47
N PRO A 228 8.16 -14.89 0.27
CA PRO A 228 8.69 -13.79 -0.53
C PRO A 228 7.65 -12.71 -0.79
N MET A 229 7.98 -11.45 -0.48
CA MET A 229 7.08 -10.30 -0.62
C MET A 229 6.52 -10.17 -2.03
N TRP A 230 7.34 -10.36 -3.04
CA TRP A 230 6.96 -10.23 -4.45
C TRP A 230 5.83 -11.18 -4.88
N LEU A 231 5.63 -12.30 -4.16
CA LEU A 231 4.53 -13.24 -4.45
C LEU A 231 3.15 -12.64 -4.24
N PHE A 232 3.00 -11.69 -3.31
CA PHE A 232 1.73 -11.01 -3.09
C PHE A 232 1.29 -10.16 -4.29
N GLY A 233 2.20 -9.81 -5.18
CA GLY A 233 1.88 -9.22 -6.48
C GLY A 233 1.10 -10.13 -7.44
N PHE A 234 0.92 -11.42 -7.12
CA PHE A 234 0.11 -12.37 -7.89
C PHE A 234 -1.30 -12.60 -7.32
N LEU A 235 -1.69 -11.88 -6.28
CA LEU A 235 -3.05 -11.88 -5.75
C LEU A 235 -3.98 -11.07 -6.67
N TYR A 236 -4.41 -11.64 -7.81
CA TYR A 236 -5.35 -10.99 -8.74
C TYR A 236 -6.52 -11.89 -9.05
#